data_bf0772b52ea47c79613fdc3d8986d535
#
_entry.id   bf0772b52ea47c79613fdc3d8986d535
#
_cell.length_a   1.000
_cell.length_b   1.000
_cell.length_c   1.000
_cell.angle_alpha   90.00
_cell.angle_beta   90.00
_cell.angle_gamma   90.00
#
_symmetry.space_group_name_H-M   'P 1'
#
loop_
_entity.id
_entity.type
_entity.pdbx_description
1 polymer ?
#
loop_
_entity_poly.entity_id
_entity_poly.type
_entity_poly.pdbx_seq_one_letter_code
_entity_poly.pdbx_strand_id
1 'polypeptide(L)'
;DYFGLLPQSDLIVKRVEAYREQSAGKAFYQSPPPDGSRPGIYYANLYDMNSMPTTDLEALAFHEGLPGHHLQLSIAAELGDVPDFQRHTRFTAFSEGWGLYSEYLAKEMGFYQDPYSNFGRLAMELWRAARLVVDTGLHHKQWTREEAVAYLVANTPNAEYDCQRAIERYIACLLYTSDAADDC
;
A
#
# COMPACT_ATOMS: atom_id res chain seq x y z
N ASP A 1 -17.39 -7.00 16.74
CA ASP A 1 -17.64 -7.36 15.34
C ASP A 1 -17.80 -6.09 14.51
N TYR A 2 -16.77 -5.72 13.74
CA TYR A 2 -16.77 -4.50 12.92
C TYR A 2 -17.29 -4.75 11.49
N PHE A 3 -17.24 -5.99 11.02
CA PHE A 3 -17.62 -6.36 9.66
C PHE A 3 -18.68 -7.45 9.68
N GLY A 4 -19.76 -7.24 8.92
CA GLY A 4 -20.85 -8.22 8.77
C GLY A 4 -20.51 -9.35 7.80
N LEU A 5 -19.45 -9.20 7.00
CA LEU A 5 -18.94 -10.20 6.06
C LEU A 5 -17.42 -10.28 6.16
N LEU A 6 -16.91 -11.50 6.17
CA LEU A 6 -15.48 -11.78 6.14
C LEU A 6 -15.15 -12.62 4.90
N PRO A 7 -13.93 -12.52 4.35
CA PRO A 7 -13.52 -13.35 3.22
C PRO A 7 -13.50 -14.83 3.61
N GLN A 8 -13.83 -15.69 2.66
CA GLN A 8 -13.72 -17.14 2.82
C GLN A 8 -12.28 -17.64 2.66
N SER A 9 -11.49 -16.91 1.87
CA SER A 9 -10.09 -17.22 1.64
C SER A 9 -9.23 -16.86 2.85
N ASP A 10 -8.33 -17.74 3.22
CA ASP A 10 -7.31 -17.47 4.24
C ASP A 10 -6.28 -16.43 3.76
N LEU A 11 -5.63 -15.78 4.72
CA LEU A 11 -4.48 -14.91 4.49
C LEU A 11 -3.21 -15.57 5.06
N ILE A 12 -2.16 -15.59 4.25
CA ILE A 12 -0.84 -15.99 4.72
C ILE A 12 0.17 -14.87 4.49
N VAL A 13 1.18 -14.80 5.37
CA VAL A 13 2.28 -13.85 5.24
C VAL A 13 3.52 -14.56 4.73
N LYS A 14 4.17 -14.00 3.72
CA LYS A 14 5.41 -14.54 3.14
C LYS A 14 6.46 -13.44 2.97
N ARG A 15 7.72 -13.85 2.99
CA ARG A 15 8.81 -13.01 2.49
C ARG A 15 8.72 -12.92 0.97
N VAL A 16 9.05 -11.73 0.42
CA VAL A 16 9.26 -11.56 -1.02
C VAL A 16 10.40 -12.48 -1.46
N GLU A 17 10.24 -13.09 -2.64
CA GLU A 17 11.23 -14.04 -3.16
C GLU A 17 12.52 -13.32 -3.56
N ALA A 18 13.66 -13.97 -3.33
CA ALA A 18 15.00 -13.39 -3.49
C ALA A 18 15.26 -12.81 -4.89
N TYR A 19 14.63 -13.36 -5.93
CA TYR A 19 14.86 -12.89 -7.31
C TYR A 19 14.24 -11.52 -7.61
N ARG A 20 13.23 -11.09 -6.81
CA ARG A 20 12.52 -9.82 -7.01
C ARG A 20 12.58 -8.87 -5.82
N GLU A 21 13.15 -9.26 -4.68
CA GLU A 21 13.15 -8.45 -3.45
C GLU A 21 13.86 -7.10 -3.61
N GLN A 22 14.84 -6.98 -4.52
CA GLN A 22 15.54 -5.71 -4.77
C GLN A 22 14.69 -4.67 -5.49
N SER A 23 13.75 -5.11 -6.32
CA SER A 23 12.87 -4.23 -7.11
C SER A 23 11.48 -4.05 -6.49
N ALA A 24 11.07 -4.96 -5.61
CA ALA A 24 9.76 -4.90 -4.97
C ALA A 24 9.68 -3.75 -3.94
N GLY A 25 8.45 -3.25 -3.74
CA GLY A 25 8.12 -2.33 -2.64
C GLY A 25 8.34 -2.94 -1.26
N LYS A 26 8.04 -2.16 -0.20
CA LYS A 26 8.16 -2.63 1.19
C LYS A 26 7.22 -3.81 1.50
N ALA A 27 6.03 -3.79 0.92
CA ALA A 27 5.02 -4.82 1.06
C ALA A 27 4.07 -4.78 -0.13
N PHE A 28 3.36 -5.88 -0.39
CA PHE A 28 2.27 -5.93 -1.35
C PHE A 28 1.38 -7.15 -1.07
N TYR A 29 0.13 -7.04 -1.50
CA TYR A 29 -0.85 -8.10 -1.39
C TYR A 29 -1.10 -8.79 -2.73
N GLN A 30 -1.18 -10.12 -2.71
CA GLN A 30 -1.60 -10.92 -3.84
C GLN A 30 -2.94 -11.60 -3.54
N SER A 31 -3.96 -11.25 -4.32
CA SER A 31 -5.31 -11.83 -4.15
C SER A 31 -5.32 -13.35 -4.38
N PRO A 32 -6.24 -14.08 -3.73
CA PRO A 32 -6.53 -15.45 -4.08
C PRO A 32 -7.00 -15.52 -5.55
N PRO A 33 -6.71 -16.60 -6.28
CA PRO A 33 -7.28 -16.80 -7.60
C PRO A 33 -8.79 -17.06 -7.49
N PRO A 34 -9.56 -16.84 -8.56
CA PRO A 34 -11.02 -17.02 -8.55
C PRO A 34 -11.48 -18.45 -8.22
N ASP A 35 -10.63 -19.44 -8.48
CA ASP A 35 -10.90 -20.86 -8.18
C ASP A 35 -10.62 -21.26 -6.73
N GLY A 36 -10.14 -20.32 -5.90
CA GLY A 36 -9.81 -20.57 -4.50
C GLY A 36 -8.63 -21.54 -4.28
N SER A 37 -7.84 -21.84 -5.31
CA SER A 37 -6.76 -22.86 -5.24
C SER A 37 -5.59 -22.49 -4.33
N ARG A 38 -5.49 -21.21 -3.92
CA ARG A 38 -4.52 -20.73 -2.93
C ARG A 38 -5.09 -19.59 -2.09
N PRO A 39 -4.57 -19.35 -0.88
CA PRO A 39 -4.96 -18.21 -0.06
C PRO A 39 -4.50 -16.90 -0.65
N GLY A 40 -5.00 -15.80 -0.09
CA GLY A 40 -4.41 -14.46 -0.24
C GLY A 40 -3.02 -14.42 0.39
N ILE A 41 -2.11 -13.65 -0.18
CA ILE A 41 -0.73 -13.58 0.31
C ILE A 41 -0.34 -12.14 0.55
N TYR A 42 0.02 -11.83 1.78
CA TYR A 42 0.73 -10.60 2.12
C TYR A 42 2.23 -10.86 2.02
N TYR A 43 2.89 -10.20 1.10
CA TYR A 43 4.33 -10.25 0.95
C TYR A 43 5.02 -9.13 1.72
N ALA A 44 5.96 -9.47 2.59
CA ALA A 44 6.83 -8.54 3.30
C ALA A 44 8.23 -8.57 2.69
N ASN A 45 8.75 -7.42 2.28
CA ASN A 45 10.10 -7.30 1.74
C ASN A 45 11.10 -7.18 2.87
N LEU A 46 11.98 -8.16 2.99
CA LEU A 46 13.02 -8.22 4.02
C LEU A 46 14.43 -8.04 3.43
N TYR A 47 14.54 -7.46 2.23
CA TYR A 47 15.83 -7.25 1.58
C TYR A 47 16.71 -6.27 2.34
N ASP A 48 16.18 -5.11 2.70
CA ASP A 48 16.88 -4.12 3.51
C ASP A 48 16.08 -3.80 4.78
N MET A 49 16.48 -4.41 5.87
CA MET A 49 15.81 -4.21 7.17
C MET A 49 16.00 -2.80 7.75
N ASN A 50 16.99 -2.04 7.28
CA ASN A 50 17.16 -0.64 7.71
C ASN A 50 16.12 0.28 7.07
N SER A 51 15.59 -0.10 5.90
CA SER A 51 14.53 0.62 5.20
C SER A 51 13.11 0.16 5.61
N MET A 52 13.01 -0.80 6.55
CA MET A 52 11.75 -1.32 7.07
C MET A 52 11.65 -1.02 8.58
N PRO A 53 11.35 0.22 8.97
CA PRO A 53 11.24 0.55 10.39
C PRO A 53 10.07 -0.21 11.02
N THR A 54 10.25 -0.67 12.25
CA THR A 54 9.22 -1.40 13.00
C THR A 54 7.96 -0.58 13.23
N THR A 55 8.05 0.74 13.19
CA THR A 55 6.93 1.66 13.31
C THR A 55 5.89 1.52 12.18
N ASP A 56 6.33 1.09 10.99
CA ASP A 56 5.47 0.98 9.80
C ASP A 56 4.73 -0.37 9.76
N LEU A 57 5.23 -1.39 10.46
CA LEU A 57 4.77 -2.77 10.29
C LEU A 57 3.30 -2.97 10.61
N GLU A 58 2.79 -2.32 11.66
CA GLU A 58 1.38 -2.46 12.05
C GLU A 58 0.47 -1.82 11.00
N ALA A 59 0.79 -0.63 10.50
CA ALA A 59 0.03 0.04 9.45
C ALA A 59 0.06 -0.76 8.13
N LEU A 60 1.22 -1.29 7.73
CA LEU A 60 1.35 -2.17 6.56
C LEU A 60 0.49 -3.43 6.71
N ALA A 61 0.47 -4.05 7.89
CA ALA A 61 -0.34 -5.23 8.13
C ALA A 61 -1.85 -4.96 7.97
N PHE A 62 -2.33 -3.79 8.38
CA PHE A 62 -3.71 -3.38 8.19
C PHE A 62 -4.01 -2.98 6.75
N HIS A 63 -3.04 -2.41 6.03
CA HIS A 63 -3.18 -2.06 4.63
C HIS A 63 -3.30 -3.30 3.73
N GLU A 64 -2.35 -4.24 3.85
CA GLU A 64 -2.28 -5.43 3.00
C GLU A 64 -3.23 -6.55 3.46
N GLY A 65 -3.47 -6.65 4.77
CA GLY A 65 -4.23 -7.72 5.39
C GLY A 65 -5.68 -7.35 5.67
N LEU A 66 -6.07 -7.52 6.93
CA LEU A 66 -7.39 -7.22 7.45
C LEU A 66 -7.32 -5.95 8.32
N PRO A 67 -8.17 -4.95 8.06
CA PRO A 67 -9.30 -4.91 7.12
C PRO A 67 -8.97 -4.37 5.71
N GLY A 68 -7.71 -4.33 5.30
CA GLY A 68 -7.25 -3.74 4.05
C GLY A 68 -7.51 -4.59 2.79
N HIS A 69 -6.49 -4.73 1.96
CA HIS A 69 -6.61 -5.35 0.65
C HIS A 69 -7.16 -6.78 0.70
N HIS A 70 -6.75 -7.58 1.67
CA HIS A 70 -7.28 -8.94 1.78
C HIS A 70 -8.79 -8.96 1.98
N LEU A 71 -9.33 -8.15 2.90
CA LEU A 71 -10.78 -8.06 3.10
C LEU A 71 -11.49 -7.61 1.82
N GLN A 72 -11.06 -6.49 1.26
CA GLN A 72 -11.71 -5.85 0.11
C GLN A 72 -11.69 -6.73 -1.13
N LEU A 73 -10.51 -7.20 -1.52
CA LEU A 73 -10.31 -7.86 -2.80
C LEU A 73 -10.80 -9.31 -2.78
N SER A 74 -10.72 -10.00 -1.64
CA SER A 74 -11.29 -11.33 -1.51
C SER A 74 -12.81 -11.29 -1.54
N ILE A 75 -13.45 -10.39 -0.78
CA ILE A 75 -14.90 -10.23 -0.83
C ILE A 75 -15.35 -9.86 -2.25
N ALA A 76 -14.66 -8.94 -2.92
CA ALA A 76 -15.01 -8.57 -4.30
C ALA A 76 -14.93 -9.76 -5.27
N ALA A 77 -13.93 -10.64 -5.11
CA ALA A 77 -13.79 -11.86 -5.92
C ALA A 77 -14.86 -12.93 -5.59
N GLU A 78 -15.35 -12.94 -4.36
CA GLU A 78 -16.36 -13.88 -3.85
C GLU A 78 -17.82 -13.47 -4.17
N LEU A 79 -18.04 -12.25 -4.72
CA LEU A 79 -19.37 -11.80 -5.11
C LEU A 79 -19.94 -12.67 -6.25
N GLY A 80 -21.09 -13.33 -5.98
CA GLY A 80 -21.72 -14.27 -6.92
C GLY A 80 -22.53 -13.63 -8.03
N ASP A 81 -23.40 -12.68 -7.68
CA ASP A 81 -24.43 -12.15 -8.57
C ASP A 81 -24.07 -10.79 -9.17
N VAL A 82 -22.81 -10.59 -9.56
CA VAL A 82 -22.35 -9.38 -10.22
C VAL A 82 -21.79 -9.69 -11.60
N PRO A 83 -21.94 -8.80 -12.60
CA PRO A 83 -21.32 -8.96 -13.92
C PRO A 83 -19.80 -9.16 -13.80
N ASP A 84 -19.24 -9.97 -14.70
CA ASP A 84 -17.81 -10.30 -14.68
C ASP A 84 -16.89 -9.08 -14.69
N PHE A 85 -17.25 -8.03 -15.41
CA PHE A 85 -16.47 -6.80 -15.43
C PHE A 85 -16.38 -6.14 -14.05
N GLN A 86 -17.41 -6.18 -13.22
CA GLN A 86 -17.36 -5.64 -11.86
C GLN A 86 -16.48 -6.46 -10.93
N ARG A 87 -16.40 -7.77 -11.17
CA ARG A 87 -15.58 -8.69 -10.41
C ARG A 87 -14.10 -8.55 -10.74
N HIS A 88 -13.78 -8.26 -12.02
CA HIS A 88 -12.41 -8.29 -12.52
C HIS A 88 -11.81 -6.92 -12.82
N THR A 89 -12.64 -5.87 -13.00
CA THR A 89 -12.12 -4.51 -13.17
C THR A 89 -11.62 -3.95 -11.84
N ARG A 90 -10.43 -3.41 -11.87
CA ARG A 90 -9.82 -2.74 -10.72
C ARG A 90 -9.65 -1.25 -11.00
N PHE A 91 -9.98 -0.47 -10.00
CA PHE A 91 -9.70 0.97 -9.97
C PHE A 91 -8.73 1.22 -8.83
N THR A 92 -7.51 1.60 -9.16
CA THR A 92 -6.44 1.80 -8.18
C THR A 92 -6.85 2.77 -7.07
N ALA A 93 -7.51 3.88 -7.40
CA ALA A 93 -8.00 4.83 -6.40
C ALA A 93 -9.01 4.20 -5.42
N PHE A 94 -9.77 3.19 -5.83
CA PHE A 94 -10.69 2.47 -4.96
C PHE A 94 -9.96 1.47 -4.06
N SER A 95 -9.04 0.67 -4.62
CA SER A 95 -8.29 -0.31 -3.84
C SER A 95 -7.33 0.37 -2.86
N GLU A 96 -6.53 1.32 -3.32
CA GLU A 96 -5.56 2.03 -2.48
C GLU A 96 -6.22 2.99 -1.49
N GLY A 97 -7.32 3.63 -1.89
CA GLY A 97 -8.13 4.44 -0.98
C GLY A 97 -8.70 3.63 0.17
N TRP A 98 -9.13 2.40 -0.09
CA TRP A 98 -9.55 1.46 0.96
C TRP A 98 -8.37 1.04 1.85
N GLY A 99 -7.22 0.68 1.26
CA GLY A 99 -6.01 0.33 2.00
C GLY A 99 -5.61 1.44 2.98
N LEU A 100 -5.54 2.68 2.52
CA LEU A 100 -5.25 3.84 3.37
C LEU A 100 -6.33 4.06 4.44
N TYR A 101 -7.61 3.95 4.09
CA TYR A 101 -8.71 4.04 5.07
C TYR A 101 -8.62 2.95 6.12
N SER A 102 -8.21 1.76 5.75
CA SER A 102 -8.06 0.62 6.65
C SER A 102 -6.98 0.83 7.72
N GLU A 103 -5.90 1.54 7.38
CA GLU A 103 -4.90 1.97 8.34
C GLU A 103 -5.51 2.89 9.42
N TYR A 104 -6.36 3.83 9.00
CA TYR A 104 -7.08 4.71 9.94
C TYR A 104 -8.16 3.96 10.72
N LEU A 105 -8.96 3.11 10.06
CA LEU A 105 -10.02 2.33 10.68
C LEU A 105 -9.48 1.43 11.79
N ALA A 106 -8.32 0.83 11.61
CA ALA A 106 -7.66 0.03 12.64
C ALA A 106 -7.40 0.83 13.92
N LYS A 107 -7.10 2.14 13.81
CA LYS A 107 -7.00 3.02 14.98
C LYS A 107 -8.34 3.17 15.71
N GLU A 108 -9.44 3.36 14.97
CA GLU A 108 -10.77 3.44 15.57
C GLU A 108 -11.21 2.12 16.22
N MET A 109 -10.71 1.00 15.69
CA MET A 109 -10.92 -0.33 16.26
C MET A 109 -10.09 -0.58 17.55
N GLY A 110 -9.24 0.37 17.95
CA GLY A 110 -8.45 0.29 19.17
C GLY A 110 -7.08 -0.38 19.01
N PHE A 111 -6.59 -0.52 17.79
CA PHE A 111 -5.20 -0.91 17.52
C PHE A 111 -4.25 0.28 17.66
N TYR A 112 -2.97 0.10 17.34
CA TYR A 112 -1.91 1.10 17.54
C TYR A 112 -1.76 1.53 19.00
N GLN A 113 -1.69 0.55 19.89
CA GLN A 113 -1.50 0.79 21.32
C GLN A 113 -0.11 1.37 21.65
N ASP A 114 0.89 1.05 20.81
CA ASP A 114 2.20 1.67 20.86
C ASP A 114 2.18 3.02 20.14
N PRO A 115 2.57 4.13 20.80
CA PRO A 115 2.68 5.44 20.18
C PRO A 115 3.59 5.48 18.93
N TYR A 116 4.61 4.64 18.88
CA TYR A 116 5.50 4.53 17.73
C TYR A 116 4.81 3.90 16.52
N SER A 117 3.98 2.88 16.73
CA SER A 117 3.14 2.33 15.66
C SER A 117 2.14 3.35 15.12
N ASN A 118 1.53 4.15 15.98
CA ASN A 118 0.65 5.24 15.53
C ASN A 118 1.42 6.35 14.81
N PHE A 119 2.66 6.62 15.21
CA PHE A 119 3.54 7.52 14.46
C PHE A 119 3.81 6.98 13.05
N GLY A 120 4.11 5.70 12.90
CA GLY A 120 4.31 5.04 11.60
C GLY A 120 3.08 5.17 10.70
N ARG A 121 1.87 4.93 11.25
CA ARG A 121 0.62 5.16 10.53
C ARG A 121 0.49 6.61 10.01
N LEU A 122 0.75 7.59 10.87
CA LEU A 122 0.72 9.00 10.47
C LEU A 122 1.78 9.36 9.44
N ALA A 123 2.98 8.79 9.54
CA ALA A 123 4.05 8.96 8.57
C ALA A 123 3.65 8.41 7.19
N MET A 124 3.00 7.24 7.15
CA MET A 124 2.48 6.66 5.91
C MET A 124 1.34 7.48 5.31
N GLU A 125 0.42 8.01 6.12
CA GLU A 125 -0.64 8.92 5.67
C GLU A 125 -0.05 10.22 5.08
N LEU A 126 0.90 10.83 5.79
CA LEU A 126 1.61 12.04 5.33
C LEU A 126 2.38 11.79 4.03
N TRP A 127 3.02 10.63 3.91
CA TRP A 127 3.71 10.23 2.68
C TRP A 127 2.77 10.21 1.49
N ARG A 128 1.59 9.62 1.62
CA ARG A 128 0.58 9.60 0.55
C ARG A 128 0.03 10.98 0.22
N ALA A 129 -0.19 11.82 1.23
CA ALA A 129 -0.58 13.22 1.00
C ALA A 129 0.51 14.00 0.24
N ALA A 130 1.78 13.81 0.60
CA ALA A 130 2.91 14.44 -0.08
C ALA A 130 3.06 13.95 -1.54
N ARG A 131 2.75 12.68 -1.82
CA ARG A 131 2.72 12.15 -3.19
C ARG A 131 1.79 12.93 -4.11
N LEU A 132 0.59 13.31 -3.66
CA LEU A 132 -0.35 14.11 -4.46
C LEU A 132 0.26 15.43 -4.91
N VAL A 133 1.10 16.04 -4.07
CA VAL A 133 1.78 17.31 -4.39
C VAL A 133 2.90 17.09 -5.40
N VAL A 134 3.78 16.10 -5.16
CA VAL A 134 4.93 15.90 -6.04
C VAL A 134 4.54 15.34 -7.41
N ASP A 135 3.49 14.52 -7.50
CA ASP A 135 3.00 14.00 -8.78
C ASP A 135 2.49 15.13 -9.67
N THR A 136 1.63 15.99 -9.14
CA THR A 136 1.17 17.17 -9.85
C THR A 136 2.29 18.19 -10.08
N GLY A 137 3.25 18.26 -9.17
CA GLY A 137 4.48 19.06 -9.32
C GLY A 137 5.27 18.61 -10.55
N LEU A 138 5.59 17.34 -10.64
CA LEU A 138 6.36 16.76 -11.74
C LEU A 138 5.63 16.90 -13.09
N HIS A 139 4.40 16.38 -13.17
CA HIS A 139 3.72 16.16 -14.44
C HIS A 139 2.94 17.36 -14.97
N HIS A 140 2.46 18.25 -14.09
CA HIS A 140 1.72 19.44 -14.49
C HIS A 140 2.53 20.72 -14.36
N LYS A 141 3.27 20.87 -13.25
CA LYS A 141 4.05 22.08 -12.99
C LYS A 141 5.50 22.01 -13.46
N GLN A 142 5.90 20.88 -14.05
CA GLN A 142 7.23 20.63 -14.59
C GLN A 142 8.36 20.82 -13.56
N TRP A 143 8.11 20.41 -12.33
CA TRP A 143 9.15 20.37 -11.30
C TRP A 143 10.31 19.47 -11.76
N THR A 144 11.51 19.88 -11.42
CA THR A 144 12.68 19.04 -11.57
C THR A 144 12.63 17.88 -10.58
N ARG A 145 13.42 16.84 -10.85
CA ARG A 145 13.64 15.74 -9.91
C ARG A 145 14.08 16.24 -8.54
N GLU A 146 15.02 17.19 -8.54
CA GLU A 146 15.62 17.76 -7.34
C GLU A 146 14.59 18.54 -6.50
N GLU A 147 13.72 19.33 -7.12
CA GLU A 147 12.63 20.05 -6.44
C GLU A 147 11.64 19.07 -5.79
N ALA A 148 11.27 18.01 -6.48
CA ALA A 148 10.35 17.01 -5.95
C ALA A 148 10.98 16.21 -4.79
N VAL A 149 12.25 15.80 -4.90
CA VAL A 149 12.99 15.16 -3.80
C VAL A 149 13.09 16.08 -2.59
N ALA A 150 13.48 17.35 -2.79
CA ALA A 150 13.60 18.34 -1.72
C ALA A 150 12.26 18.54 -0.99
N TYR A 151 11.15 18.55 -1.73
CA TYR A 151 9.82 18.65 -1.12
C TYR A 151 9.52 17.46 -0.21
N LEU A 152 9.76 16.21 -0.67
CA LEU A 152 9.53 15.03 0.15
C LEU A 152 10.41 14.99 1.40
N VAL A 153 11.69 15.28 1.27
CA VAL A 153 12.63 15.34 2.39
C VAL A 153 12.23 16.39 3.43
N ALA A 154 11.74 17.53 2.98
CA ALA A 154 11.35 18.62 3.89
C ALA A 154 10.02 18.37 4.59
N ASN A 155 9.12 17.55 4.03
CA ASN A 155 7.75 17.42 4.48
C ASN A 155 7.38 16.01 4.99
N THR A 156 8.30 15.05 4.92
CA THR A 156 8.06 13.67 5.40
C THR A 156 9.21 13.18 6.26
N PRO A 157 9.01 12.19 7.14
CA PRO A 157 10.08 11.61 7.95
C PRO A 157 10.92 10.58 7.19
N ASN A 158 10.70 10.39 5.90
CA ASN A 158 11.38 9.38 5.10
C ASN A 158 12.82 9.78 4.81
N ALA A 159 13.70 8.76 4.71
CA ALA A 159 15.08 9.00 4.33
C ALA A 159 15.20 9.58 2.92
N GLU A 160 16.19 10.43 2.69
CA GLU A 160 16.42 11.06 1.38
C GLU A 160 16.56 10.03 0.26
N TYR A 161 17.22 8.91 0.53
CA TYR A 161 17.36 7.81 -0.44
C TYR A 161 16.00 7.25 -0.90
N ASP A 162 15.07 7.05 0.04
CA ASP A 162 13.72 6.58 -0.29
C ASP A 162 12.93 7.62 -1.10
N CYS A 163 13.10 8.91 -0.74
CA CYS A 163 12.51 10.02 -1.49
C CYS A 163 13.02 10.06 -2.94
N GLN A 164 14.33 9.90 -3.15
CA GLN A 164 14.94 9.86 -4.48
C GLN A 164 14.38 8.72 -5.32
N ARG A 165 14.34 7.50 -4.78
CA ARG A 165 13.81 6.33 -5.48
C ARG A 165 12.33 6.47 -5.82
N ALA A 166 11.55 7.04 -4.89
CA ALA A 166 10.13 7.29 -5.14
C ALA A 166 9.93 8.28 -6.29
N ILE A 167 10.65 9.40 -6.30
CA ILE A 167 10.54 10.40 -7.37
C ILE A 167 10.97 9.84 -8.71
N GLU A 168 12.06 9.06 -8.78
CA GLU A 168 12.49 8.40 -10.01
C GLU A 168 11.40 7.49 -10.60
N ARG A 169 10.67 6.80 -9.73
CA ARG A 169 9.54 5.97 -10.13
C ARG A 169 8.35 6.82 -10.61
N TYR A 170 8.02 7.93 -9.93
CA TYR A 170 6.91 8.81 -10.30
C TYR A 170 7.15 9.55 -11.62
N ILE A 171 8.39 9.88 -11.96
CA ILE A 171 8.75 10.44 -13.27
C ILE A 171 8.36 9.48 -14.41
N ALA A 172 8.47 8.17 -14.20
CA ALA A 172 8.19 7.19 -15.21
C ALA A 172 6.69 7.00 -15.52
N CYS A 173 5.82 7.29 -14.57
CA CYS A 173 4.38 7.07 -14.73
C CYS A 173 3.55 8.08 -13.93
N LEU A 174 2.70 8.83 -14.63
CA LEU A 174 1.69 9.69 -14.01
C LEU A 174 0.72 8.85 -13.16
N LEU A 175 0.38 9.34 -11.97
CA LEU A 175 -0.47 8.65 -10.99
C LEU A 175 0.15 7.37 -10.38
N TYR A 176 1.43 7.13 -10.56
CA TYR A 176 2.17 6.11 -9.82
C TYR A 176 2.20 6.37 -8.30
N THR A 177 1.58 7.46 -7.91
CA THR A 177 1.41 7.93 -6.54
C THR A 177 0.29 7.23 -5.76
N SER A 178 -0.66 6.60 -6.46
CA SER A 178 -1.52 5.60 -5.83
C SER A 178 -0.70 4.32 -5.79
N ASP A 179 -0.44 3.71 -4.67
CA ASP A 179 0.46 2.55 -4.44
C ASP A 179 0.43 1.39 -5.50
N ALA A 180 0.03 1.72 -6.71
CA ALA A 180 -0.02 0.90 -7.91
C ALA A 180 1.37 0.41 -8.38
N ALA A 181 2.31 0.27 -7.45
CA ALA A 181 3.64 -0.26 -7.74
C ALA A 181 3.61 -1.66 -8.35
N ASP A 182 2.49 -2.35 -8.21
CA ASP A 182 2.32 -3.73 -8.64
C ASP A 182 1.51 -3.88 -9.95
N ASP A 183 0.92 -2.80 -10.46
CA ASP A 183 0.02 -2.84 -11.63
C ASP A 183 0.61 -2.20 -12.90
N CYS A 184 1.88 -1.73 -12.89
CA CYS A 184 2.56 -1.21 -14.10
C CYS A 184 3.66 -2.13 -14.60
#